data_03e9a112a41f46c47e00d63a8b8acef5
#
_entry.id   03e9a112a41f46c47e00d63a8b8acef5
#
_cell.length_a   1.000
_cell.length_b   1.000
_cell.length_c   1.000
_cell.angle_alpha   90.00
_cell.angle_beta   90.00
_cell.angle_gamma   90.00
#
_symmetry.space_group_name_H-M   'P 1'
#
loop_
_entity.id
_entity.type
_entity.pdbx_description
1 polymer ?
#
loop_
_entity_poly.entity_id
_entity_poly.type
_entity_poly.pdbx_seq_one_letter_code
_entity_poly.pdbx_strand_id
1 'polypeptide(L)'
;MIRSGKRGLLLALLILVLLAVLIEARWHVLQRFIASAVYDNIPLTASCEELPTLEALQRLVEEHRATVQAVENIHPGLIFVRVSDAGAACPGKGYLSIEYPSHQDRVRIEELLGPTFFGVPYKGTNF
;
A
#
# COMPACT_ATOMS: atom_id res chain seq x y z
N MET A 1 -12.10 -43.13 25.91
CA MET A 1 -11.70 -41.78 26.46
C MET A 1 -10.77 -40.96 25.57
N ILE A 2 -9.92 -41.56 24.73
CA ILE A 2 -8.96 -40.83 23.87
C ILE A 2 -9.62 -40.19 22.60
N ARG A 3 -10.83 -40.62 22.24
CA ARG A 3 -11.55 -40.09 21.04
C ARG A 3 -12.16 -38.68 21.23
N SER A 4 -12.40 -38.24 22.45
CA SER A 4 -13.00 -36.93 22.75
C SER A 4 -12.00 -35.78 22.58
N GLY A 5 -10.74 -35.98 22.93
CA GLY A 5 -9.71 -34.95 22.81
C GLY A 5 -9.37 -34.57 21.37
N LYS A 6 -9.39 -35.53 20.46
CA LYS A 6 -9.12 -35.27 19.03
C LYS A 6 -10.23 -34.47 18.35
N ARG A 7 -11.50 -34.74 18.72
CA ARG A 7 -12.64 -33.95 18.21
C ARG A 7 -12.64 -32.53 18.72
N GLY A 8 -12.29 -32.29 19.99
CA GLY A 8 -12.14 -30.96 20.56
C GLY A 8 -11.02 -30.17 19.91
N LEU A 9 -9.90 -30.82 19.65
CA LEU A 9 -8.75 -30.20 18.98
C LEU A 9 -9.09 -29.79 17.53
N LEU A 10 -9.79 -30.67 16.80
CA LEU A 10 -10.25 -30.38 15.43
C LEU A 10 -11.22 -29.21 15.39
N LEU A 11 -12.17 -29.16 16.34
CA LEU A 11 -13.12 -28.04 16.46
C LEU A 11 -12.42 -26.73 16.77
N ALA A 12 -11.47 -26.73 17.68
CA ALA A 12 -10.69 -25.55 18.02
C ALA A 12 -9.85 -25.04 16.83
N LEU A 13 -9.24 -25.93 16.07
CA LEU A 13 -8.52 -25.61 14.84
C LEU A 13 -9.45 -24.98 13.79
N LEU A 14 -10.63 -25.54 13.61
CA LEU A 14 -11.63 -25.05 12.64
C LEU A 14 -12.10 -23.63 13.01
N ILE A 15 -12.32 -23.37 14.28
CA ILE A 15 -12.70 -22.03 14.77
C ILE A 15 -11.57 -21.02 14.54
N LEU A 16 -10.32 -21.41 14.82
CA LEU A 16 -9.15 -20.55 14.58
C LEU A 16 -9.00 -20.20 13.10
N VAL A 17 -9.16 -21.15 12.21
CA VAL A 17 -9.11 -20.93 10.75
C VAL A 17 -10.23 -20.00 10.30
N LEU A 18 -11.46 -20.22 10.79
CA LEU A 18 -12.60 -19.35 10.48
C LEU A 18 -12.36 -17.90 10.97
N LEU A 19 -11.84 -17.73 12.17
CA LEU A 19 -11.50 -16.40 12.70
C LEU A 19 -10.40 -15.72 11.85
N ALA A 20 -9.37 -16.45 11.46
CA ALA A 20 -8.31 -15.94 10.60
C ALA A 20 -8.84 -15.47 9.24
N VAL A 21 -9.74 -16.26 8.62
CA VAL A 21 -10.39 -15.91 7.34
C VAL A 21 -11.26 -14.67 7.48
N LEU A 22 -12.01 -14.55 8.58
CA LEU A 22 -12.86 -13.37 8.84
C LEU A 22 -12.02 -12.10 9.05
N ILE A 23 -10.91 -12.21 9.78
CA ILE A 23 -9.98 -11.09 9.99
C ILE A 23 -9.37 -10.65 8.66
N GLU A 24 -8.93 -11.61 7.84
CA GLU A 24 -8.36 -11.32 6.53
C GLU A 24 -9.38 -10.66 5.60
N ALA A 25 -10.61 -11.19 5.54
CA ALA A 25 -11.69 -10.61 4.75
C ALA A 25 -12.06 -9.18 5.18
N ARG A 26 -11.89 -8.86 6.46
CA ARG A 26 -12.24 -7.53 7.01
C ARG A 26 -11.12 -6.52 6.84
N TRP A 27 -9.86 -6.91 6.99
CA TRP A 27 -8.73 -5.98 7.10
C TRP A 27 -7.64 -6.18 6.06
N HIS A 28 -7.70 -7.22 5.25
CA HIS A 28 -6.68 -7.56 4.25
C HIS A 28 -5.24 -7.56 4.81
N VAL A 29 -5.10 -8.03 6.04
CA VAL A 29 -3.83 -7.98 6.80
C VAL A 29 -2.75 -8.78 6.09
N LEU A 30 -3.08 -9.98 5.61
CA LEU A 30 -2.12 -10.84 4.92
C LEU A 30 -1.65 -10.25 3.60
N GLN A 31 -2.56 -9.66 2.82
CA GLN A 31 -2.21 -9.00 1.56
C GLN A 31 -1.26 -7.82 1.78
N ARG A 32 -1.51 -7.01 2.81
CA ARG A 32 -0.63 -5.90 3.18
C ARG A 32 0.74 -6.39 3.61
N PHE A 33 0.78 -7.45 4.41
CA PHE A 33 2.02 -8.06 4.86
C PHE A 33 2.84 -8.62 3.69
N ILE A 34 2.20 -9.36 2.80
CA ILE A 34 2.85 -9.92 1.61
C ILE A 34 3.37 -8.79 0.71
N ALA A 35 2.55 -7.77 0.44
CA ALA A 35 2.96 -6.63 -0.38
C ALA A 35 4.17 -5.91 0.21
N SER A 36 4.19 -5.69 1.52
CA SER A 36 5.25 -4.96 2.21
C SER A 36 6.51 -5.80 2.47
N ALA A 37 6.34 -7.04 2.95
CA ALA A 37 7.46 -7.87 3.40
C ALA A 37 8.05 -8.76 2.31
N VAL A 38 7.23 -9.25 1.38
CA VAL A 38 7.67 -10.17 0.33
C VAL A 38 8.03 -9.42 -0.95
N TYR A 39 7.16 -8.53 -1.40
CA TYR A 39 7.37 -7.75 -2.63
C TYR A 39 8.02 -6.40 -2.41
N ASP A 40 8.21 -6.01 -1.14
CA ASP A 40 8.78 -4.72 -0.77
C ASP A 40 8.01 -3.51 -1.35
N ASN A 41 6.70 -3.66 -1.45
CA ASN A 41 5.80 -2.62 -1.93
C ASN A 41 5.22 -1.81 -0.77
N ILE A 42 4.91 -0.54 -1.03
CA ILE A 42 4.12 0.30 -0.13
C ILE A 42 2.65 0.19 -0.57
N PRO A 43 1.79 -0.48 0.20
CA PRO A 43 0.41 -0.68 -0.22
C PRO A 43 -0.40 0.63 -0.11
N LEU A 44 -1.29 0.83 -1.07
CA LEU A 44 -2.29 1.89 -0.99
C LEU A 44 -3.43 1.42 -0.09
N THR A 45 -3.61 2.07 1.05
CA THR A 45 -4.61 1.68 2.06
C THR A 45 -5.78 2.64 2.18
N ALA A 46 -5.88 3.60 1.26
CA ALA A 46 -6.93 4.61 1.25
C ALA A 46 -8.25 4.08 0.67
N SER A 47 -9.37 4.53 1.25
CA SER A 47 -10.70 4.37 0.65
C SER A 47 -10.90 5.37 -0.51
N CYS A 48 -11.93 5.16 -1.35
CA CYS A 48 -12.23 6.09 -2.43
C CYS A 48 -12.49 7.53 -1.95
N GLU A 49 -13.06 7.69 -0.75
CA GLU A 49 -13.35 9.00 -0.16
C GLU A 49 -12.07 9.72 0.29
N GLU A 50 -11.05 8.98 0.67
CA GLU A 50 -9.75 9.53 1.08
C GLU A 50 -8.85 9.89 -0.11
N LEU A 51 -9.16 9.36 -1.29
CA LEU A 51 -8.40 9.67 -2.50
C LEU A 51 -8.81 11.04 -3.05
N PRO A 52 -7.84 11.85 -3.52
CA PRO A 52 -8.11 13.11 -4.20
C PRO A 52 -8.71 12.85 -5.59
N THR A 53 -9.34 13.87 -6.16
CA THR A 53 -9.63 13.87 -7.59
C THR A 53 -8.33 13.92 -8.40
N LEU A 54 -8.35 13.38 -9.60
CA LEU A 54 -7.19 13.44 -10.50
C LEU A 54 -6.67 14.86 -10.70
N GLU A 55 -7.58 15.82 -10.89
CA GLU A 55 -7.24 17.21 -11.09
C GLU A 55 -6.57 17.83 -9.84
N ALA A 56 -7.12 17.56 -8.65
CA ALA A 56 -6.54 18.02 -7.38
C ALA A 56 -5.15 17.44 -7.15
N LEU A 57 -4.97 16.16 -7.47
CA LEU A 57 -3.68 15.47 -7.34
C LEU A 57 -2.64 16.03 -8.32
N GLN A 58 -3.03 16.29 -9.56
CA GLN A 58 -2.14 16.91 -10.56
C GLN A 58 -1.66 18.29 -10.12
N ARG A 59 -2.57 19.11 -9.57
CA ARG A 59 -2.21 20.43 -8.99
C ARG A 59 -1.26 20.28 -7.81
N LEU A 60 -1.52 19.35 -6.90
CA LEU A 60 -0.67 19.10 -5.74
C LEU A 60 0.76 18.70 -6.15
N VAL A 61 0.89 17.81 -7.12
CA VAL A 61 2.18 17.38 -7.66
C VAL A 61 2.92 18.55 -8.31
N GLU A 62 2.23 19.40 -9.05
CA GLU A 62 2.84 20.58 -9.67
C GLU A 62 3.29 21.62 -8.64
N GLU A 63 2.48 21.87 -7.60
CA GLU A 63 2.83 22.77 -6.49
C GLU A 63 4.04 22.28 -5.70
N HIS A 64 4.22 20.95 -5.61
CA HIS A 64 5.31 20.31 -4.87
C HIS A 64 6.33 19.61 -5.78
N ARG A 65 6.53 20.14 -6.98
CA ARG A 65 7.48 19.58 -7.97
C ARG A 65 8.89 19.43 -7.43
N ALA A 66 9.35 20.33 -6.57
CA ALA A 66 10.67 20.24 -5.94
C ALA A 66 10.80 18.97 -5.06
N THR A 67 9.74 18.59 -4.35
CA THR A 67 9.71 17.35 -3.55
C THR A 67 9.67 16.12 -4.46
N VAL A 68 8.89 16.14 -5.54
CA VAL A 68 8.89 15.07 -6.55
C VAL A 68 10.29 14.85 -7.12
N GLN A 69 10.98 15.92 -7.51
CA GLN A 69 12.35 15.86 -8.00
C GLN A 69 13.32 15.32 -6.94
N ALA A 70 13.14 15.69 -5.66
CA ALA A 70 13.96 15.18 -4.57
C ALA A 70 13.78 13.65 -4.40
N VAL A 71 12.57 13.15 -4.55
CA VAL A 71 12.29 11.69 -4.53
C VAL A 71 12.95 11.00 -5.73
N GLU A 72 12.78 11.51 -6.93
CA GLU A 72 13.37 10.94 -8.15
C GLU A 72 14.90 11.01 -8.12
N ASN A 73 15.48 12.03 -7.48
CA ASN A 73 16.92 12.19 -7.33
C ASN A 73 17.56 11.28 -6.26
N ILE A 74 16.78 10.55 -5.48
CA ILE A 74 17.32 9.48 -4.61
C ILE A 74 18.05 8.44 -5.46
N HIS A 75 17.47 8.10 -6.61
CA HIS A 75 18.09 7.20 -7.60
C HIS A 75 17.72 7.67 -9.00
N PRO A 76 18.48 8.63 -9.58
CA PRO A 76 18.14 9.25 -10.85
C PRO A 76 17.99 8.23 -11.99
N GLY A 77 16.88 8.34 -12.71
CA GLY A 77 16.55 7.47 -13.83
C GLY A 77 15.95 6.11 -13.47
N LEU A 78 15.85 5.79 -12.16
CA LEU A 78 15.30 4.52 -11.69
C LEU A 78 14.11 4.70 -10.72
N ILE A 79 13.90 5.89 -10.17
CA ILE A 79 12.71 6.20 -9.38
C ILE A 79 11.79 7.09 -10.21
N PHE A 80 10.52 6.71 -10.27
CA PHE A 80 9.51 7.42 -11.03
C PHE A 80 8.32 7.75 -10.14
N VAL A 81 7.92 9.03 -10.11
CA VAL A 81 6.72 9.51 -9.42
C VAL A 81 5.66 9.83 -10.47
N ARG A 82 4.50 9.22 -10.37
CA ARG A 82 3.42 9.36 -11.34
C ARG A 82 2.06 9.56 -10.67
N VAL A 83 1.22 10.35 -11.30
CA VAL A 83 -0.21 10.40 -10.99
C VAL A 83 -0.89 9.24 -11.71
N SER A 84 -1.58 8.40 -10.95
CA SER A 84 -2.30 7.24 -11.47
C SER A 84 -3.79 7.38 -11.26
N ASP A 85 -4.57 6.98 -12.26
CA ASP A 85 -6.03 6.89 -12.18
C ASP A 85 -6.42 5.68 -11.33
N ALA A 86 -7.35 5.87 -10.40
CA ALA A 86 -7.87 4.78 -9.58
C ALA A 86 -8.84 3.85 -10.34
N GLY A 87 -9.23 4.21 -11.55
CA GLY A 87 -10.06 3.40 -12.43
C GLY A 87 -11.51 3.28 -12.01
N ALA A 88 -12.14 2.17 -12.44
CA ALA A 88 -13.56 1.93 -12.19
C ALA A 88 -13.91 1.73 -10.70
N ALA A 89 -12.95 1.31 -9.88
CA ALA A 89 -13.16 1.13 -8.44
C ALA A 89 -13.42 2.45 -7.71
N CYS A 90 -12.76 3.54 -8.14
CA CYS A 90 -12.90 4.89 -7.59
C CYS A 90 -12.96 5.91 -8.74
N PRO A 91 -14.10 6.06 -9.45
CA PRO A 91 -14.19 6.91 -10.63
C PRO A 91 -13.81 8.36 -10.36
N GLY A 92 -12.99 8.96 -11.22
CA GLY A 92 -12.53 10.34 -11.11
C GLY A 92 -11.50 10.60 -10.01
N LYS A 93 -11.08 9.58 -9.29
CA LYS A 93 -10.07 9.62 -8.23
C LYS A 93 -8.71 9.17 -8.75
N GLY A 94 -7.66 9.63 -8.08
CA GLY A 94 -6.31 9.25 -8.39
C GLY A 94 -5.47 9.01 -7.15
N TYR A 95 -4.32 8.42 -7.35
CA TYR A 95 -3.32 8.22 -6.32
C TYR A 95 -1.92 8.47 -6.87
N LEU A 96 -0.99 8.80 -5.98
CA LEU A 96 0.41 8.94 -6.34
C LEU A 96 1.06 7.56 -6.35
N SER A 97 1.69 7.21 -7.45
CA SER A 97 2.45 5.97 -7.62
C SER A 97 3.94 6.29 -7.66
N ILE A 98 4.72 5.59 -6.85
CA ILE A 98 6.18 5.70 -6.83
C ILE A 98 6.76 4.33 -7.15
N GLU A 99 7.54 4.26 -8.22
CA GLU A 99 8.26 3.06 -8.63
C GLU A 99 9.74 3.18 -8.23
N TYR A 100 10.31 2.12 -7.66
CA TYR A 100 11.69 2.10 -7.17
C TYR A 100 12.33 0.72 -7.32
N PRO A 101 13.67 0.61 -7.48
CA PRO A 101 14.33 -0.65 -7.79
C PRO A 101 14.83 -1.42 -6.57
N SER A 102 14.80 -0.86 -5.36
CA SER A 102 15.39 -1.51 -4.18
C SER A 102 14.70 -1.16 -2.88
N HIS A 103 14.85 -2.05 -1.90
CA HIS A 103 14.40 -1.78 -0.52
C HIS A 103 15.06 -0.52 0.08
N GLN A 104 16.33 -0.30 -0.20
CA GLN A 104 17.05 0.87 0.29
C GLN A 104 16.45 2.17 -0.25
N ASP A 105 16.06 2.18 -1.53
CA ASP A 105 15.37 3.33 -2.13
C ASP A 105 14.00 3.55 -1.48
N ARG A 106 13.26 2.47 -1.21
CA ARG A 106 12.00 2.53 -0.46
C ARG A 106 12.18 3.24 0.88
N VAL A 107 13.15 2.81 1.68
CA VAL A 107 13.41 3.39 3.00
C VAL A 107 13.69 4.89 2.88
N ARG A 108 14.49 5.31 1.91
CA ARG A 108 14.80 6.72 1.68
C ARG A 108 13.57 7.52 1.24
N ILE A 109 12.71 6.94 0.42
CA ILE A 109 11.43 7.57 0.02
C ILE A 109 10.55 7.79 1.24
N GLU A 110 10.39 6.78 2.09
CA GLU A 110 9.60 6.86 3.31
C GLU A 110 10.18 7.86 4.32
N GLU A 111 11.49 7.94 4.45
CA GLU A 111 12.17 8.95 5.28
C GLU A 111 11.91 10.37 4.77
N LEU A 112 11.90 10.57 3.46
CA LEU A 112 11.70 11.87 2.85
C LEU A 112 10.24 12.33 2.90
N LEU A 113 9.31 11.43 2.60
CA LEU A 113 7.88 11.77 2.47
C LEU A 113 7.07 11.52 3.75
N GLY A 114 7.49 10.58 4.58
CA GLY A 114 6.66 10.06 5.64
C GLY A 114 5.49 9.20 5.12
N PRO A 115 4.39 9.08 5.87
CA PRO A 115 3.26 8.22 5.50
C PRO A 115 2.41 8.76 4.35
N THR A 116 2.52 10.04 4.02
CA THR A 116 1.74 10.70 2.98
C THR A 116 2.58 11.69 2.18
N PHE A 117 2.17 11.95 0.95
CA PHE A 117 2.66 13.05 0.14
C PHE A 117 1.75 14.27 0.37
N PHE A 118 2.15 15.16 1.27
CA PHE A 118 1.35 16.35 1.63
C PHE A 118 -0.12 16.05 1.95
N GLY A 119 -0.33 15.04 2.81
CA GLY A 119 -1.65 14.60 3.24
C GLY A 119 -2.34 13.61 2.32
N VAL A 120 -1.77 13.29 1.16
CA VAL A 120 -2.31 12.31 0.22
C VAL A 120 -1.56 10.98 0.34
N PRO A 121 -2.25 9.85 0.49
CA PRO A 121 -1.61 8.54 0.52
C PRO A 121 -1.00 8.21 -0.84
N TYR A 122 0.14 7.53 -0.83
CA TYR A 122 0.83 7.09 -2.03
C TYR A 122 1.06 5.58 -2.04
N LYS A 123 1.18 5.03 -3.23
CA LYS A 123 1.52 3.62 -3.46
C LYS A 123 2.97 3.50 -3.91
N GLY A 124 3.71 2.58 -3.32
CA GLY A 124 5.07 2.24 -3.76
C GLY A 124 5.13 0.87 -4.41
N THR A 125 5.84 0.74 -5.52
CA THR A 125 6.03 -0.53 -6.23
C THR A 125 7.51 -0.74 -6.50
N ASN A 126 8.02 -1.87 -6.03
CA ASN A 126 9.36 -2.35 -6.34
C ASN A 126 9.32 -3.13 -7.67
N PHE A 127 10.26 -2.89 -8.58
CA PHE A 127 10.34 -3.56 -9.88
C PHE A 127 11.69 -4.25 -10.12
#